data_6446aabbd19abf6c1e57ed447242d631
#
_entry.id   6446aabbd19abf6c1e57ed447242d631
#
_cell.length_a   1.000
_cell.length_b   1.000
_cell.length_c   1.000
_cell.angle_alpha   90.00
_cell.angle_beta   90.00
_cell.angle_gamma   90.00
#
_symmetry.space_group_name_H-M   'P 1'
#
loop_
_entity.id
_entity.type
_entity.pdbx_description
1 polymer ?
#
loop_
_entity_poly.entity_id
_entity_poly.type
_entity_poly.pdbx_seq_one_letter_code
_entity_poly.pdbx_strand_id
1 'polypeptide(L)'
;MLAAGGKRPRNVDWKAAAAILYGDWGTSKAYVIGLAFATAGYASFWLILPMCILTALVGLNYLVICRHYPDGGGVYASVRHRSEVISIVGAFLLIADYIVTAALSSLSAFQYLQGVIPIPNWTLGFLAAGAVIFIGCLNYFGPKHTGGLAFIVSVPTAIIVVLLGLFALPHLGEAVHNVRPLTGGFMHGWTAFVSVVLALSGVEAIANATGVMQLDPGATDEHPKVSKTSTKALVVVGIEVCGFTALLGLAMQALQLVQTPDGDVNAPGAKGVRDYMLNHMANVFVGGAAHSNTVGLIAGAVVSIVFGLLLLSAVNTAIVDLVAISFLMARDGELPPIFQKLNRFGVPNAAIIVATVVPAVLVASIADMSGLADL
;
A
#
# COMPACT_ATOMS: atom_id res chain seq x y z
N MET A 1 -20.50 -12.56 24.33
CA MET A 1 -20.82 -11.14 24.64
C MET A 1 -19.54 -10.50 25.15
N LEU A 2 -18.83 -9.73 24.31
CA LEU A 2 -17.80 -8.82 24.81
C LEU A 2 -18.56 -7.63 25.38
N ALA A 3 -18.39 -7.40 26.68
CA ALA A 3 -19.00 -6.27 27.38
C ALA A 3 -18.57 -4.96 26.71
N ALA A 4 -19.47 -4.03 26.53
CA ALA A 4 -19.15 -2.66 26.13
C ALA A 4 -18.10 -2.12 27.11
N GLY A 5 -16.83 -2.00 26.65
CA GLY A 5 -15.70 -1.56 27.47
C GLY A 5 -14.50 -2.52 27.54
N GLY A 6 -14.55 -3.69 26.88
CA GLY A 6 -13.42 -4.63 26.86
C GLY A 6 -12.22 -4.06 26.08
N LYS A 7 -11.08 -3.87 26.75
CA LYS A 7 -9.81 -3.51 26.09
C LYS A 7 -9.43 -4.60 25.08
N ARG A 8 -8.99 -4.19 23.89
CA ARG A 8 -8.48 -5.13 22.87
C ARG A 8 -7.22 -5.85 23.40
N PRO A 9 -7.05 -7.16 23.14
CA PRO A 9 -5.83 -7.87 23.56
C PRO A 9 -4.60 -7.29 22.84
N ARG A 10 -3.53 -7.02 23.61
CA ARG A 10 -2.26 -6.49 23.12
C ARG A 10 -1.28 -7.64 22.85
N ASN A 11 -1.45 -8.32 21.72
CA ASN A 11 -0.71 -9.52 21.36
C ASN A 11 0.19 -9.37 20.10
N VAL A 12 0.19 -8.19 19.47
CA VAL A 12 0.98 -7.90 18.26
C VAL A 12 2.39 -7.49 18.67
N ASP A 13 3.37 -8.36 18.41
CA ASP A 13 4.79 -8.04 18.58
C ASP A 13 5.30 -7.14 17.43
N TRP A 14 6.57 -6.71 17.50
CA TRP A 14 7.13 -5.81 16.50
C TRP A 14 7.20 -6.43 15.10
N LYS A 15 7.35 -7.77 14.97
CA LYS A 15 7.41 -8.46 13.68
C LYS A 15 6.02 -8.51 13.03
N ALA A 16 5.02 -8.81 13.83
CA ALA A 16 3.63 -8.79 13.37
C ALA A 16 3.19 -7.35 13.03
N ALA A 17 3.60 -6.35 13.83
CA ALA A 17 3.36 -4.94 13.53
C ALA A 17 4.05 -4.51 12.23
N ALA A 18 5.31 -4.94 12.00
CA ALA A 18 6.01 -4.70 10.74
C ALA A 18 5.31 -5.35 9.55
N ALA A 19 4.81 -6.57 9.71
CA ALA A 19 4.08 -7.27 8.64
C ALA A 19 2.74 -6.60 8.31
N ILE A 20 2.00 -6.13 9.30
CA ILE A 20 0.77 -5.34 9.10
C ILE A 20 1.08 -4.06 8.33
N LEU A 21 2.09 -3.31 8.77
CA LEU A 21 2.55 -2.09 8.11
C LEU A 21 3.02 -2.36 6.68
N TYR A 22 3.81 -3.42 6.48
CA TYR A 22 4.33 -3.80 5.16
C TYR A 22 3.22 -4.28 4.22
N GLY A 23 2.17 -4.91 4.75
CA GLY A 23 1.01 -5.37 3.99
C GLY A 23 0.28 -4.25 3.24
N ASP A 24 0.45 -3.01 3.67
CA ASP A 24 -0.08 -1.81 3.03
C ASP A 24 1.07 -0.97 2.41
N TRP A 25 1.92 -0.37 3.24
CA TRP A 25 3.00 0.51 2.78
C TRP A 25 3.97 -0.17 1.80
N GLY A 26 4.23 -1.48 1.96
CA GLY A 26 5.08 -2.27 1.06
C GLY A 26 4.56 -2.40 -0.37
N THR A 27 3.26 -2.17 -0.61
CA THR A 27 2.65 -2.26 -1.94
C THR A 27 2.98 -1.07 -2.83
N SER A 28 3.35 0.07 -2.27
CA SER A 28 3.61 1.32 -2.99
C SER A 28 4.53 1.16 -4.19
N LYS A 29 5.60 0.38 -4.06
CA LYS A 29 6.56 0.13 -5.14
C LYS A 29 5.96 -0.64 -6.32
N ALA A 30 4.88 -1.39 -6.09
CA ALA A 30 4.24 -2.20 -7.13
C ALA A 30 3.67 -1.35 -8.27
N TYR A 31 3.08 -0.21 -7.95
CA TYR A 31 2.43 0.66 -8.94
C TYR A 31 3.19 1.97 -9.19
N VAL A 32 3.84 2.54 -8.17
CA VAL A 32 4.44 3.88 -8.30
C VAL A 32 5.61 3.92 -9.27
N ILE A 33 6.41 2.85 -9.37
CA ILE A 33 7.61 2.81 -10.22
C ILE A 33 7.21 2.91 -11.69
N GLY A 34 6.26 2.09 -12.14
CA GLY A 34 5.76 2.15 -13.51
C GLY A 34 4.97 3.43 -13.81
N LEU A 35 4.14 3.90 -12.87
CA LEU A 35 3.40 5.15 -13.00
C LEU A 35 4.32 6.36 -13.13
N ALA A 36 5.39 6.43 -12.35
CA ALA A 36 6.37 7.51 -12.45
C ALA A 36 7.06 7.55 -13.82
N PHE A 37 7.37 6.37 -14.40
CA PHE A 37 7.91 6.32 -15.75
C PHE A 37 6.86 6.74 -16.80
N ALA A 38 5.63 6.28 -16.68
CA ALA A 38 4.54 6.71 -17.56
C ALA A 38 4.36 8.24 -17.55
N THR A 39 4.55 8.87 -16.38
CA THR A 39 4.39 10.32 -16.18
C THR A 39 5.59 11.13 -16.71
N ALA A 40 6.83 10.70 -16.44
CA ALA A 40 8.02 11.52 -16.67
C ALA A 40 9.16 10.80 -17.46
N GLY A 41 8.93 9.56 -17.94
CA GLY A 41 9.94 8.79 -18.66
C GLY A 41 11.24 8.67 -17.88
N TYR A 42 12.35 8.89 -18.54
CA TYR A 42 13.69 8.86 -17.95
C TYR A 42 13.97 10.00 -16.95
N ALA A 43 13.04 10.93 -16.73
CA ALA A 43 13.08 11.90 -15.65
C ALA A 43 12.36 11.44 -14.37
N SER A 44 11.70 10.27 -14.38
CA SER A 44 10.87 9.75 -13.28
C SER A 44 11.63 9.56 -11.96
N PHE A 45 12.94 9.34 -11.99
CA PHE A 45 13.74 9.26 -10.77
C PHE A 45 13.66 10.54 -9.93
N TRP A 46 13.53 11.72 -10.57
CA TRP A 46 13.33 13.01 -9.89
C TRP A 46 11.94 13.20 -9.28
N LEU A 47 11.01 12.30 -9.56
CA LEU A 47 9.72 12.21 -8.86
C LEU A 47 9.80 11.20 -7.71
N ILE A 48 10.38 10.04 -7.95
CA ILE A 48 10.47 8.93 -6.99
C ILE A 48 11.33 9.30 -5.78
N LEU A 49 12.50 9.91 -5.99
CA LEU A 49 13.41 10.22 -4.89
C LEU A 49 12.82 11.22 -3.88
N PRO A 50 12.27 12.40 -4.30
CA PRO A 50 11.62 13.31 -3.35
C PRO A 50 10.40 12.67 -2.67
N MET A 51 9.64 11.82 -3.37
CA MET A 51 8.53 11.09 -2.80
C MET A 51 9.01 10.13 -1.69
N CYS A 52 10.09 9.37 -1.90
CA CYS A 52 10.67 8.51 -0.87
C CYS A 52 11.17 9.31 0.35
N ILE A 53 11.77 10.50 0.11
CA ILE A 53 12.20 11.40 1.19
C ILE A 53 10.98 11.90 1.97
N LEU A 54 9.94 12.35 1.29
CA LEU A 54 8.70 12.80 1.93
C LEU A 54 8.05 11.69 2.75
N THR A 55 7.97 10.48 2.19
CA THR A 55 7.44 9.29 2.88
C THR A 55 8.24 8.96 4.13
N ALA A 56 9.58 9.03 4.06
CA ALA A 56 10.44 8.84 5.23
C ALA A 56 10.19 9.90 6.31
N LEU A 57 10.03 11.19 5.93
CA LEU A 57 9.71 12.28 6.85
C LEU A 57 8.34 12.08 7.51
N VAL A 58 7.34 11.63 6.75
CA VAL A 58 6.02 11.27 7.31
C VAL A 58 6.16 10.10 8.28
N GLY A 59 6.94 9.07 7.95
CA GLY A 59 7.25 7.96 8.86
C GLY A 59 7.87 8.42 10.18
N LEU A 60 8.79 9.40 10.15
CA LEU A 60 9.35 10.01 11.36
C LEU A 60 8.29 10.69 12.24
N ASN A 61 7.28 11.34 11.64
CA ASN A 61 6.15 11.89 12.40
C ASN A 61 5.33 10.78 13.07
N TYR A 62 5.14 9.65 12.40
CA TYR A 62 4.44 8.51 13.00
C TYR A 62 5.19 7.88 14.18
N LEU A 63 6.52 7.97 14.25
CA LEU A 63 7.27 7.60 15.46
C LEU A 63 6.81 8.42 16.68
N VAL A 64 6.56 9.71 16.47
CA VAL A 64 6.08 10.61 17.54
C VAL A 64 4.63 10.29 17.89
N ILE A 65 3.77 10.08 16.90
CA ILE A 65 2.35 9.75 17.10
C ILE A 65 2.22 8.43 17.88
N CYS A 66 2.89 7.36 17.46
CA CYS A 66 2.82 6.05 18.14
C CYS A 66 3.34 6.10 19.60
N ARG A 67 4.27 7.02 19.89
CA ARG A 67 4.78 7.23 21.26
C ARG A 67 3.74 7.86 22.18
N HIS A 68 2.95 8.81 21.66
CA HIS A 68 2.00 9.58 22.45
C HIS A 68 0.59 9.00 22.46
N TYR A 69 0.23 8.19 21.45
CA TYR A 69 -1.10 7.59 21.26
C TYR A 69 -1.02 6.06 21.20
N PRO A 70 -0.72 5.40 22.34
CA PRO A 70 -0.52 3.96 22.39
C PRO A 70 -1.84 3.15 22.33
N ASP A 71 -2.99 3.79 22.39
CA ASP A 71 -4.31 3.14 22.37
C ASP A 71 -4.94 3.07 20.97
N GLY A 72 -4.23 3.54 19.93
CA GLY A 72 -4.72 3.57 18.56
C GLY A 72 -5.36 4.91 18.16
N GLY A 73 -6.00 4.91 17.00
CA GLY A 73 -6.68 6.09 16.47
C GLY A 73 -5.81 7.06 15.67
N GLY A 74 -4.51 6.77 15.57
CA GLY A 74 -3.59 7.46 14.65
C GLY A 74 -3.68 8.98 14.65
N VAL A 75 -3.74 9.54 13.45
CA VAL A 75 -3.83 11.00 13.22
C VAL A 75 -5.13 11.58 13.80
N TYR A 76 -6.24 10.86 13.67
CA TYR A 76 -7.53 11.30 14.22
C TYR A 76 -7.44 11.60 15.71
N ALA A 77 -6.93 10.65 16.51
CA ALA A 77 -6.76 10.82 17.96
C ALA A 77 -5.73 11.93 18.28
N SER A 78 -4.68 12.07 17.47
CA SER A 78 -3.59 13.00 17.73
C SER A 78 -3.99 14.48 17.60
N VAL A 79 -4.96 14.79 16.76
CA VAL A 79 -5.38 16.17 16.47
C VAL A 79 -6.64 16.57 17.24
N ARG A 80 -7.48 15.60 17.63
CA ARG A 80 -8.79 15.84 18.22
C ARG A 80 -8.80 16.75 19.44
N HIS A 81 -7.81 16.61 20.32
CA HIS A 81 -7.70 17.44 21.52
C HIS A 81 -7.35 18.92 21.24
N ARG A 82 -6.88 19.23 20.03
CA ARG A 82 -6.55 20.60 19.60
C ARG A 82 -7.63 21.24 18.74
N SER A 83 -8.22 20.45 17.85
CA SER A 83 -9.26 20.92 16.93
C SER A 83 -10.11 19.73 16.47
N GLU A 84 -11.38 19.74 16.90
CA GLU A 84 -12.36 18.75 16.46
C GLU A 84 -12.60 18.81 14.95
N VAL A 85 -12.72 20.02 14.39
CA VAL A 85 -12.94 20.22 12.95
C VAL A 85 -11.79 19.63 12.11
N ILE A 86 -10.53 19.91 12.46
CA ILE A 86 -9.38 19.38 11.73
C ILE A 86 -9.31 17.86 11.88
N SER A 87 -9.65 17.33 13.04
CA SER A 87 -9.71 15.87 13.28
C SER A 87 -10.76 15.19 12.40
N ILE A 88 -11.96 15.79 12.29
CA ILE A 88 -13.03 15.27 11.43
C ILE A 88 -12.63 15.33 9.96
N VAL A 89 -12.09 16.45 9.48
CA VAL A 89 -11.59 16.57 8.09
C VAL A 89 -10.51 15.53 7.81
N GLY A 90 -9.54 15.38 8.73
CA GLY A 90 -8.49 14.36 8.61
C GLY A 90 -9.03 12.94 8.55
N ALA A 91 -10.05 12.62 9.36
CA ALA A 91 -10.70 11.31 9.36
C ALA A 91 -11.45 11.02 8.05
N PHE A 92 -12.16 12.01 7.49
CA PHE A 92 -12.81 11.85 6.18
C PHE A 92 -11.80 11.68 5.04
N LEU A 93 -10.67 12.37 5.09
CA LEU A 93 -9.58 12.18 4.12
C LEU A 93 -8.99 10.75 4.24
N LEU A 94 -8.80 10.23 5.45
CA LEU A 94 -8.37 8.84 5.64
C LEU A 94 -9.40 7.82 5.15
N ILE A 95 -10.71 8.08 5.36
CA ILE A 95 -11.78 7.23 4.82
C ILE A 95 -11.71 7.19 3.28
N ALA A 96 -11.53 8.36 2.64
CA ALA A 96 -11.38 8.45 1.20
C ALA A 96 -10.12 7.71 0.71
N ASP A 97 -8.99 7.88 1.41
CA ASP A 97 -7.74 7.19 1.11
C ASP A 97 -7.89 5.67 1.19
N TYR A 98 -8.51 5.12 2.24
CA TYR A 98 -8.75 3.68 2.36
C TYR A 98 -9.69 3.12 1.29
N ILE A 99 -10.69 3.89 0.86
CA ILE A 99 -11.56 3.51 -0.26
C ILE A 99 -10.75 3.38 -1.56
N VAL A 100 -9.93 4.40 -1.86
CA VAL A 100 -9.07 4.41 -3.05
C VAL A 100 -8.02 3.31 -2.97
N THR A 101 -7.37 3.14 -1.83
CA THR A 101 -6.35 2.09 -1.60
C THR A 101 -6.93 0.69 -1.80
N ALA A 102 -8.14 0.41 -1.29
CA ALA A 102 -8.79 -0.88 -1.50
C ALA A 102 -9.12 -1.13 -2.99
N ALA A 103 -9.65 -0.11 -3.68
CA ALA A 103 -9.99 -0.20 -5.11
C ALA A 103 -8.73 -0.37 -5.97
N LEU A 104 -7.71 0.50 -5.78
CA LEU A 104 -6.48 0.47 -6.56
C LEU A 104 -5.67 -0.81 -6.32
N SER A 105 -5.49 -1.21 -5.05
CA SER A 105 -4.72 -2.42 -4.72
C SER A 105 -5.40 -3.67 -5.27
N SER A 106 -6.73 -3.74 -5.26
CA SER A 106 -7.44 -4.88 -5.87
C SER A 106 -7.25 -4.93 -7.38
N LEU A 107 -7.31 -3.78 -8.07
CA LEU A 107 -7.08 -3.69 -9.51
C LEU A 107 -5.64 -4.09 -9.86
N SER A 108 -4.67 -3.47 -9.16
CA SER A 108 -3.24 -3.74 -9.38
C SER A 108 -2.86 -5.20 -9.13
N ALA A 109 -3.54 -5.90 -8.20
CA ALA A 109 -3.32 -7.32 -7.98
C ALA A 109 -3.60 -8.15 -9.25
N PHE A 110 -4.68 -7.84 -9.96
CA PHE A 110 -5.01 -8.54 -11.21
C PHE A 110 -4.18 -8.04 -12.40
N GLN A 111 -3.74 -6.79 -12.41
CA GLN A 111 -2.78 -6.27 -13.39
C GLN A 111 -1.44 -7.01 -13.29
N TYR A 112 -0.95 -7.28 -12.07
CA TYR A 112 0.24 -8.15 -11.89
C TYR A 112 0.01 -9.56 -12.43
N LEU A 113 -1.18 -10.13 -12.25
CA LEU A 113 -1.52 -11.44 -12.80
C LEU A 113 -1.57 -11.42 -14.34
N GLN A 114 -1.93 -10.29 -14.97
CA GLN A 114 -1.84 -10.13 -16.43
C GLN A 114 -0.42 -10.32 -16.97
N GLY A 115 0.59 -9.98 -16.17
CA GLY A 115 1.99 -10.26 -16.54
C GLY A 115 2.32 -11.76 -16.67
N VAL A 116 1.39 -12.66 -16.27
CA VAL A 116 1.58 -14.13 -16.29
C VAL A 116 0.49 -14.81 -17.10
N ILE A 117 -0.75 -14.37 -16.96
CA ILE A 117 -1.94 -14.98 -17.56
C ILE A 117 -2.66 -13.91 -18.39
N PRO A 118 -3.03 -14.19 -19.65
CA PRO A 118 -3.75 -13.24 -20.48
C PRO A 118 -5.17 -13.01 -19.91
N ILE A 119 -5.36 -11.94 -19.17
CA ILE A 119 -6.65 -11.48 -18.65
C ILE A 119 -7.11 -10.30 -19.50
N PRO A 120 -8.31 -10.34 -20.10
CA PRO A 120 -8.83 -9.20 -20.86
C PRO A 120 -9.02 -7.96 -19.98
N ASN A 121 -8.63 -6.78 -20.46
CA ASN A 121 -8.69 -5.52 -19.69
C ASN A 121 -10.10 -5.22 -19.15
N TRP A 122 -11.14 -5.46 -19.93
CA TRP A 122 -12.53 -5.22 -19.52
C TRP A 122 -12.99 -6.09 -18.34
N THR A 123 -12.30 -7.19 -18.02
CA THR A 123 -12.65 -8.07 -16.88
C THR A 123 -11.97 -7.66 -15.59
N LEU A 124 -10.88 -6.88 -15.64
CA LEU A 124 -10.05 -6.57 -14.47
C LEU A 124 -10.82 -5.94 -13.33
N GLY A 125 -11.64 -4.94 -13.61
CA GLY A 125 -12.40 -4.27 -12.58
C GLY A 125 -13.48 -5.14 -11.95
N PHE A 126 -14.10 -6.03 -12.71
CA PHE A 126 -15.06 -7.01 -12.15
C PHE A 126 -14.35 -8.03 -11.26
N LEU A 127 -13.16 -8.50 -11.65
CA LEU A 127 -12.35 -9.38 -10.84
C LEU A 127 -11.88 -8.68 -9.55
N ALA A 128 -11.43 -7.42 -9.68
CA ALA A 128 -11.03 -6.59 -8.55
C ALA A 128 -12.20 -6.35 -7.59
N ALA A 129 -13.38 -5.97 -8.10
CA ALA A 129 -14.58 -5.81 -7.29
C ALA A 129 -14.98 -7.11 -6.58
N GLY A 130 -14.91 -8.24 -7.28
CA GLY A 130 -15.15 -9.57 -6.70
C GLY A 130 -14.18 -9.87 -5.55
N ALA A 131 -12.89 -9.53 -5.70
CA ALA A 131 -11.90 -9.71 -4.64
C ALA A 131 -12.17 -8.81 -3.43
N VAL A 132 -12.55 -7.54 -3.64
CA VAL A 132 -12.93 -6.62 -2.55
C VAL A 132 -14.14 -7.18 -1.79
N ILE A 133 -15.18 -7.64 -2.51
CA ILE A 133 -16.38 -8.24 -1.90
C ILE A 133 -16.00 -9.51 -1.12
N PHE A 134 -15.17 -10.38 -1.69
CA PHE A 134 -14.72 -11.61 -1.03
C PHE A 134 -13.97 -11.31 0.27
N ILE A 135 -12.99 -10.39 0.23
CA ILE A 135 -12.21 -9.98 1.41
C ILE A 135 -13.13 -9.29 2.45
N GLY A 136 -14.06 -8.44 2.01
CA GLY A 136 -15.06 -7.83 2.88
C GLY A 136 -15.95 -8.86 3.57
N CYS A 137 -16.40 -9.89 2.86
CA CYS A 137 -17.13 -11.02 3.43
C CYS A 137 -16.30 -11.78 4.48
N LEU A 138 -15.01 -11.99 4.23
CA LEU A 138 -14.12 -12.61 5.24
C LEU A 138 -14.03 -11.74 6.50
N ASN A 139 -13.87 -10.43 6.36
CA ASN A 139 -13.81 -9.49 7.47
C ASN A 139 -15.14 -9.38 8.25
N TYR A 140 -16.27 -9.65 7.61
CA TYR A 140 -17.57 -9.70 8.29
C TYR A 140 -17.62 -10.74 9.41
N PHE A 141 -16.85 -11.85 9.30
CA PHE A 141 -16.72 -12.87 10.33
C PHE A 141 -15.68 -12.54 11.41
N GLY A 142 -15.04 -11.39 11.31
CA GLY A 142 -14.09 -10.86 12.30
C GLY A 142 -12.62 -11.09 11.93
N PRO A 143 -11.71 -10.30 12.54
CA PRO A 143 -10.31 -10.19 12.15
C PRO A 143 -9.45 -11.42 12.46
N LYS A 144 -9.98 -12.43 13.16
CA LYS A 144 -9.24 -13.66 13.50
C LYS A 144 -8.80 -14.45 12.25
N HIS A 145 -9.53 -14.30 11.14
CA HIS A 145 -9.26 -15.05 9.90
C HIS A 145 -8.31 -14.33 8.94
N THR A 146 -8.08 -13.02 9.13
CA THR A 146 -7.33 -12.19 8.17
C THR A 146 -5.98 -11.69 8.71
N GLY A 147 -5.79 -11.61 10.03
CA GLY A 147 -4.58 -11.03 10.64
C GLY A 147 -3.28 -11.83 10.43
N GLY A 148 -3.35 -13.14 10.16
CA GLY A 148 -2.18 -13.98 9.87
C GLY A 148 -1.68 -13.89 8.41
N LEU A 149 -2.56 -13.47 7.49
CA LEU A 149 -2.26 -13.44 6.06
C LEU A 149 -1.17 -12.41 5.74
N ALA A 150 -1.23 -11.24 6.36
CA ALA A 150 -0.25 -10.18 6.16
C ALA A 150 1.19 -10.66 6.41
N PHE A 151 1.42 -11.42 7.49
CA PHE A 151 2.76 -11.93 7.81
C PHE A 151 3.25 -12.95 6.78
N ILE A 152 2.39 -13.89 6.36
CA ILE A 152 2.72 -14.95 5.40
C ILE A 152 3.11 -14.35 4.04
N VAL A 153 2.51 -13.23 3.65
CA VAL A 153 2.77 -12.60 2.35
C VAL A 153 3.91 -11.58 2.42
N SER A 154 4.05 -10.83 3.52
CA SER A 154 5.05 -9.78 3.65
C SER A 154 6.49 -10.30 3.61
N VAL A 155 6.76 -11.43 4.26
CA VAL A 155 8.13 -11.99 4.31
C VAL A 155 8.63 -12.45 2.93
N PRO A 156 7.89 -13.26 2.15
CA PRO A 156 8.30 -13.58 0.79
C PRO A 156 8.46 -12.35 -0.11
N THR A 157 7.59 -11.34 0.04
CA THR A 157 7.70 -10.11 -0.75
C THR A 157 8.99 -9.36 -0.43
N ALA A 158 9.31 -9.17 0.85
CA ALA A 158 10.56 -8.51 1.24
C ALA A 158 11.79 -9.25 0.71
N ILE A 159 11.79 -10.59 0.74
CA ILE A 159 12.86 -11.40 0.17
C ILE A 159 12.99 -11.15 -1.34
N ILE A 160 11.88 -11.17 -2.07
CA ILE A 160 11.87 -10.94 -3.52
C ILE A 160 12.35 -9.54 -3.87
N VAL A 161 11.93 -8.51 -3.11
CA VAL A 161 12.40 -7.13 -3.30
C VAL A 161 13.90 -7.02 -3.10
N VAL A 162 14.44 -7.65 -2.05
CA VAL A 162 15.89 -7.68 -1.80
C VAL A 162 16.62 -8.39 -2.94
N LEU A 163 16.14 -9.55 -3.37
CA LEU A 163 16.74 -10.28 -4.50
C LEU A 163 16.69 -9.47 -5.78
N LEU A 164 15.54 -8.86 -6.12
CA LEU A 164 15.41 -8.02 -7.29
C LEU A 164 16.36 -6.80 -7.21
N GLY A 165 16.49 -6.19 -6.04
CA GLY A 165 17.46 -5.13 -5.79
C GLY A 165 18.91 -5.58 -6.04
N LEU A 166 19.28 -6.78 -5.58
CA LEU A 166 20.63 -7.34 -5.83
C LEU A 166 20.89 -7.58 -7.32
N PHE A 167 19.91 -8.13 -8.06
CA PHE A 167 20.04 -8.31 -9.51
C PHE A 167 20.03 -6.98 -10.28
N ALA A 168 19.50 -5.92 -9.70
CA ALA A 168 19.49 -4.58 -10.28
C ALA A 168 20.85 -3.85 -10.11
N LEU A 169 21.67 -4.20 -9.10
CA LEU A 169 22.93 -3.49 -8.80
C LEU A 169 23.89 -3.37 -10.00
N PRO A 170 24.12 -4.43 -10.81
CA PRO A 170 25.03 -4.32 -11.96
C PRO A 170 24.58 -3.30 -13.02
N HIS A 171 23.28 -2.98 -13.06
CA HIS A 171 22.68 -2.09 -14.05
C HIS A 171 22.60 -0.62 -13.59
N LEU A 172 23.01 -0.30 -12.36
CA LEU A 172 22.90 1.06 -11.83
C LEU A 172 23.78 2.07 -12.56
N GLY A 173 24.93 1.66 -13.10
CA GLY A 173 25.79 2.53 -13.91
C GLY A 173 25.08 3.04 -15.17
N GLU A 174 24.43 2.13 -15.90
CA GLU A 174 23.60 2.46 -17.06
C GLU A 174 22.37 3.27 -16.65
N ALA A 175 21.71 2.88 -15.55
CA ALA A 175 20.56 3.60 -15.01
C ALA A 175 20.86 5.08 -14.76
N VAL A 176 21.95 5.38 -14.05
CA VAL A 176 22.39 6.76 -13.77
C VAL A 176 22.68 7.53 -15.05
N HIS A 177 23.31 6.88 -16.05
CA HIS A 177 23.61 7.52 -17.34
C HIS A 177 22.33 7.90 -18.11
N ASN A 178 21.27 7.10 -17.99
CA ASN A 178 20.00 7.30 -18.68
C ASN A 178 19.07 8.32 -17.99
N VAL A 179 19.31 8.66 -16.72
CA VAL A 179 18.48 9.66 -16.00
C VAL A 179 18.52 11.00 -16.74
N ARG A 180 17.35 11.54 -17.05
CA ARG A 180 17.18 12.83 -17.72
C ARG A 180 16.69 13.88 -16.72
N PRO A 181 17.02 15.17 -16.91
CA PRO A 181 16.46 16.24 -16.10
C PRO A 181 14.95 16.37 -16.34
N LEU A 182 14.22 16.75 -15.29
CA LEU A 182 12.79 17.05 -15.39
C LEU A 182 12.63 18.38 -16.17
N THR A 183 11.86 18.35 -17.25
CA THR A 183 11.59 19.50 -18.12
C THR A 183 10.16 20.00 -17.93
N GLY A 184 9.79 21.18 -18.45
CA GLY A 184 8.42 21.70 -18.42
C GLY A 184 8.10 22.69 -17.30
N GLY A 185 9.10 23.06 -16.49
CA GLY A 185 8.94 24.08 -15.43
C GLY A 185 8.28 23.56 -14.15
N PHE A 186 8.12 24.44 -13.15
CA PHE A 186 7.66 24.05 -11.80
C PHE A 186 6.27 23.42 -11.82
N MET A 187 5.31 23.98 -12.54
CA MET A 187 3.92 23.49 -12.52
C MET A 187 3.82 22.08 -13.11
N HIS A 188 4.53 21.83 -14.21
CA HIS A 188 4.60 20.49 -14.81
C HIS A 188 5.25 19.49 -13.84
N GLY A 189 6.37 19.85 -13.24
CA GLY A 189 7.03 19.02 -12.23
C GLY A 189 6.15 18.76 -11.00
N TRP A 190 5.39 19.77 -10.57
CA TRP A 190 4.48 19.63 -9.45
C TRP A 190 3.31 18.69 -9.74
N THR A 191 2.64 18.85 -10.89
CA THR A 191 1.55 17.92 -11.29
C THR A 191 2.05 16.49 -11.48
N ALA A 192 3.21 16.32 -12.10
CA ALA A 192 3.86 15.02 -12.22
C ALA A 192 4.23 14.41 -10.84
N PHE A 193 4.71 15.22 -9.89
CA PHE A 193 4.99 14.75 -8.54
C PHE A 193 3.71 14.33 -7.82
N VAL A 194 2.62 15.12 -7.92
CA VAL A 194 1.34 14.80 -7.29
C VAL A 194 0.78 13.46 -7.79
N SER A 195 0.98 13.11 -9.07
CA SER A 195 0.52 11.82 -9.61
C SER A 195 1.19 10.60 -8.97
N VAL A 196 2.41 10.75 -8.42
CA VAL A 196 3.13 9.65 -7.73
C VAL A 196 2.99 9.69 -6.20
N VAL A 197 2.36 10.73 -5.63
CA VAL A 197 2.17 10.89 -4.17
C VAL A 197 1.31 9.77 -3.57
N LEU A 198 0.52 9.08 -4.38
CA LEU A 198 -0.25 7.90 -3.96
C LEU A 198 0.60 6.84 -3.24
N ALA A 199 1.92 6.79 -3.54
CA ALA A 199 2.86 5.92 -2.82
C ALA A 199 3.10 6.29 -1.35
N LEU A 200 2.57 7.40 -0.86
CA LEU A 200 2.63 7.77 0.56
C LEU A 200 1.64 6.99 1.42
N SER A 201 0.58 6.43 0.84
CA SER A 201 -0.44 5.67 1.56
C SER A 201 0.16 4.44 2.26
N GLY A 202 -0.40 4.10 3.40
CA GLY A 202 -0.12 2.88 4.16
C GLY A 202 0.78 3.06 5.40
N VAL A 203 1.54 4.15 5.53
CA VAL A 203 2.38 4.38 6.72
C VAL A 203 1.57 4.60 7.99
N GLU A 204 0.35 5.11 7.87
CA GLU A 204 -0.59 5.37 8.97
C GLU A 204 -1.11 4.11 9.64
N ALA A 205 -1.12 2.97 8.95
CA ALA A 205 -1.56 1.67 9.48
C ALA A 205 -0.86 1.31 10.80
N ILE A 206 0.40 1.74 11.00
CA ILE A 206 1.14 1.52 12.23
C ILE A 206 0.49 2.21 13.43
N ALA A 207 -0.01 3.44 13.26
CA ALA A 207 -0.62 4.20 14.33
C ALA A 207 -2.03 3.70 14.69
N ASN A 208 -2.73 3.10 13.72
CA ASN A 208 -3.99 2.42 13.97
C ASN A 208 -3.80 1.11 14.75
N ALA A 209 -2.66 0.42 14.52
CA ALA A 209 -2.31 -0.83 15.18
C ALA A 209 -1.75 -0.65 16.60
N THR A 210 -1.39 0.56 17.07
CA THR A 210 -0.79 0.75 18.41
C THR A 210 -1.65 0.19 19.55
N GLY A 211 -2.97 0.25 19.41
CA GLY A 211 -3.92 -0.26 20.42
C GLY A 211 -3.90 -1.77 20.66
N VAL A 212 -3.30 -2.55 19.75
CA VAL A 212 -3.17 -4.01 19.83
C VAL A 212 -1.70 -4.47 19.96
N MET A 213 -0.73 -3.55 19.91
CA MET A 213 0.69 -3.86 20.09
C MET A 213 1.01 -4.28 21.51
N GLN A 214 1.98 -5.20 21.62
CA GLN A 214 2.55 -5.57 22.91
C GLN A 214 3.18 -4.34 23.59
N LEU A 215 2.95 -4.24 24.89
CA LEU A 215 3.52 -3.18 25.70
C LEU A 215 5.03 -3.29 25.80
N ASP A 216 5.68 -2.14 25.88
CA ASP A 216 7.11 -2.06 26.15
C ASP A 216 7.41 -2.63 27.55
N PRO A 217 8.59 -3.23 27.79
CA PRO A 217 8.98 -3.73 29.10
C PRO A 217 8.84 -2.66 30.20
N GLY A 218 8.10 -2.99 31.26
CA GLY A 218 7.79 -2.10 32.36
C GLY A 218 6.59 -1.18 32.19
N ALA A 219 5.91 -1.23 31.04
CA ALA A 219 4.63 -0.55 30.86
C ALA A 219 3.45 -1.42 31.35
N THR A 220 2.37 -0.76 31.76
CA THR A 220 1.14 -1.41 32.24
C THR A 220 -0.05 -0.99 31.38
N ASP A 221 -1.18 -1.68 31.52
CA ASP A 221 -2.44 -1.30 30.82
C ASP A 221 -3.02 0.05 31.31
N GLU A 222 -2.60 0.54 32.48
CA GLU A 222 -2.96 1.86 32.98
C GLU A 222 -2.09 2.97 32.38
N HIS A 223 -0.82 2.64 32.11
CA HIS A 223 0.16 3.54 31.50
C HIS A 223 0.79 2.85 30.29
N PRO A 224 0.04 2.67 29.19
CA PRO A 224 0.51 1.91 28.03
C PRO A 224 1.63 2.64 27.30
N LYS A 225 2.67 1.88 26.92
CA LYS A 225 3.76 2.33 26.05
C LYS A 225 4.04 1.24 25.01
N VAL A 226 4.13 1.63 23.75
CA VAL A 226 4.42 0.74 22.61
C VAL A 226 5.51 1.30 21.69
N SER A 227 6.25 2.29 22.18
CA SER A 227 7.21 3.04 21.38
C SER A 227 8.35 2.17 20.86
N LYS A 228 8.82 1.16 21.61
CA LYS A 228 9.89 0.25 21.16
C LYS A 228 9.38 -0.68 20.05
N THR A 229 8.17 -1.22 20.19
CA THR A 229 7.52 -2.11 19.23
C THR A 229 7.25 -1.36 17.93
N SER A 230 6.59 -0.19 17.99
CA SER A 230 6.26 0.62 16.82
C SER A 230 7.50 1.19 16.13
N THR A 231 8.52 1.66 16.89
CA THR A 231 9.75 2.19 16.31
C THR A 231 10.50 1.13 15.50
N LYS A 232 10.65 -0.10 16.04
CA LYS A 232 11.31 -1.18 15.31
C LYS A 232 10.58 -1.52 14.00
N ALA A 233 9.26 -1.62 14.05
CA ALA A 233 8.45 -1.90 12.89
C ALA A 233 8.58 -0.79 11.83
N LEU A 234 8.41 0.48 12.22
CA LEU A 234 8.53 1.63 11.32
C LEU A 234 9.91 1.76 10.67
N VAL A 235 10.98 1.60 11.45
CA VAL A 235 12.35 1.75 10.92
C VAL A 235 12.67 0.64 9.92
N VAL A 236 12.37 -0.61 10.26
CA VAL A 236 12.65 -1.75 9.37
C VAL A 236 11.86 -1.63 8.06
N VAL A 237 10.56 -1.39 8.15
CA VAL A 237 9.70 -1.26 6.97
C VAL A 237 10.03 0.02 6.19
N GLY A 238 10.28 1.14 6.87
CA GLY A 238 10.62 2.41 6.22
C GLY A 238 11.93 2.35 5.42
N ILE A 239 12.97 1.69 5.96
CA ILE A 239 14.24 1.48 5.23
C ILE A 239 13.98 0.60 3.99
N GLU A 240 13.21 -0.46 4.15
CA GLU A 240 12.89 -1.34 3.03
C GLU A 240 12.05 -0.60 1.99
N VAL A 241 10.93 0.00 2.36
CA VAL A 241 10.02 0.65 1.41
C VAL A 241 10.68 1.83 0.71
N CYS A 242 11.23 2.79 1.46
CA CYS A 242 11.83 3.98 0.86
C CYS A 242 13.13 3.65 0.12
N GLY A 243 13.99 2.80 0.71
CA GLY A 243 15.28 2.43 0.13
C GLY A 243 15.13 1.63 -1.16
N PHE A 244 14.32 0.57 -1.13
CA PHE A 244 14.14 -0.25 -2.34
C PHE A 244 13.25 0.40 -3.39
N THR A 245 12.28 1.24 -3.01
CA THR A 245 11.52 2.02 -4.02
C THR A 245 12.45 2.99 -4.76
N ALA A 246 13.34 3.68 -4.06
CA ALA A 246 14.33 4.55 -4.69
C ALA A 246 15.35 3.76 -5.53
N LEU A 247 15.87 2.63 -5.00
CA LEU A 247 16.80 1.77 -5.72
C LEU A 247 16.21 1.19 -7.00
N LEU A 248 15.01 0.59 -6.90
CA LEU A 248 14.34 -0.02 -8.04
C LEU A 248 13.84 1.04 -9.03
N GLY A 249 13.39 2.19 -8.54
CA GLY A 249 13.03 3.33 -9.38
C GLY A 249 14.21 3.91 -10.15
N LEU A 250 15.42 3.88 -9.57
CA LEU A 250 16.65 4.20 -10.31
C LEU A 250 16.98 3.09 -11.30
N ALA A 251 17.01 1.83 -10.87
CA ALA A 251 17.36 0.69 -11.71
C ALA A 251 16.46 0.55 -12.94
N MET A 252 15.18 0.92 -12.82
CA MET A 252 14.25 0.96 -13.96
C MET A 252 14.78 1.81 -15.12
N GLN A 253 15.58 2.86 -14.86
CA GLN A 253 16.15 3.71 -15.92
C GLN A 253 17.15 2.96 -16.82
N ALA A 254 17.65 1.80 -16.41
CA ALA A 254 18.49 0.94 -17.25
C ALA A 254 17.67 0.16 -18.29
N LEU A 255 16.35 0.10 -18.17
CA LEU A 255 15.48 -0.61 -19.09
C LEU A 255 15.25 0.22 -20.37
N GLN A 256 15.08 -0.46 -21.49
CA GLN A 256 14.70 0.17 -22.76
C GLN A 256 13.16 0.37 -22.77
N LEU A 257 12.69 1.46 -22.19
CA LEU A 257 11.28 1.76 -22.05
C LEU A 257 10.88 2.93 -22.97
N VAL A 258 9.64 2.87 -23.47
CA VAL A 258 9.05 3.92 -24.32
C VAL A 258 7.68 4.29 -23.75
N GLN A 259 7.48 5.58 -23.46
CA GLN A 259 6.17 6.11 -23.10
C GLN A 259 5.26 6.11 -24.33
N THR A 260 4.01 5.73 -24.13
CA THR A 260 2.97 5.82 -25.18
C THR A 260 2.10 7.07 -24.96
N PRO A 261 1.45 7.61 -26.00
CA PRO A 261 0.61 8.80 -25.88
C PRO A 261 -0.61 8.62 -24.97
N ASP A 262 -1.04 7.38 -24.76
CA ASP A 262 -2.15 6.95 -23.92
C ASP A 262 -1.76 6.71 -22.45
N GLY A 263 -0.54 7.14 -22.05
CA GLY A 263 -0.08 7.04 -20.66
C GLY A 263 0.41 5.65 -20.24
N ASP A 264 0.64 4.74 -21.20
CA ASP A 264 1.22 3.43 -20.93
C ASP A 264 2.75 3.42 -21.16
N VAL A 265 3.39 2.30 -20.89
CA VAL A 265 4.83 2.07 -21.06
C VAL A 265 5.04 0.77 -21.82
N ASN A 266 5.81 0.84 -22.91
CA ASN A 266 6.19 -0.32 -23.69
C ASN A 266 7.69 -0.61 -23.52
N ALA A 267 8.06 -1.87 -23.72
CA ALA A 267 9.44 -2.35 -23.77
C ALA A 267 9.64 -3.26 -24.99
N PRO A 268 10.87 -3.55 -25.43
CA PRO A 268 11.13 -4.49 -26.51
C PRO A 268 10.48 -5.84 -26.24
N GLY A 269 9.55 -6.26 -27.11
CA GLY A 269 8.83 -7.53 -26.99
C GLY A 269 7.70 -7.55 -25.95
N ALA A 270 7.43 -6.46 -25.25
CA ALA A 270 6.35 -6.35 -24.25
C ALA A 270 5.61 -5.02 -24.39
N LYS A 271 4.30 -5.04 -24.20
CA LYS A 271 3.43 -3.86 -24.22
C LYS A 271 2.69 -3.76 -22.90
N GLY A 272 2.39 -2.53 -22.47
CA GLY A 272 1.61 -2.30 -21.27
C GLY A 272 2.32 -2.72 -19.99
N VAL A 273 3.63 -2.48 -19.86
CA VAL A 273 4.42 -2.93 -18.70
C VAL A 273 4.30 -2.00 -17.49
N ARG A 274 3.61 -0.85 -17.61
CA ARG A 274 3.42 0.13 -16.55
C ARG A 274 2.88 -0.51 -15.28
N ASP A 275 1.83 -1.29 -15.40
CA ASP A 275 1.04 -1.77 -14.27
C ASP A 275 1.64 -3.01 -13.57
N TYR A 276 2.67 -3.63 -14.18
CA TYR A 276 3.44 -4.73 -13.60
C TYR A 276 4.95 -4.56 -13.82
N MET A 277 5.44 -3.35 -13.63
CA MET A 277 6.83 -2.96 -13.90
C MET A 277 7.84 -3.85 -13.17
N LEU A 278 7.59 -4.25 -11.91
CA LEU A 278 8.51 -5.12 -11.17
C LEU A 278 8.62 -6.52 -11.77
N ASN A 279 7.55 -7.05 -12.38
CA ASN A 279 7.60 -8.29 -13.16
C ASN A 279 8.56 -8.11 -14.34
N HIS A 280 8.39 -7.03 -15.11
CA HIS A 280 9.25 -6.74 -16.25
C HIS A 280 10.73 -6.57 -15.85
N MET A 281 11.00 -5.85 -14.75
CA MET A 281 12.35 -5.72 -14.19
C MET A 281 12.94 -7.09 -13.82
N ALA A 282 12.16 -7.96 -13.19
CA ALA A 282 12.61 -9.32 -12.86
C ALA A 282 12.92 -10.14 -14.12
N ASN A 283 12.05 -10.07 -15.13
CA ASN A 283 12.30 -10.72 -16.42
C ASN A 283 13.65 -10.31 -17.02
N VAL A 284 13.93 -9.00 -17.03
CA VAL A 284 15.14 -8.47 -17.68
C VAL A 284 16.38 -8.72 -16.82
N PHE A 285 16.37 -8.37 -15.54
CA PHE A 285 17.57 -8.44 -14.70
C PHE A 285 17.94 -9.86 -14.31
N VAL A 286 16.97 -10.68 -13.91
CA VAL A 286 17.23 -12.08 -13.54
C VAL A 286 17.47 -12.92 -14.80
N GLY A 287 16.69 -12.72 -15.86
CA GLY A 287 16.87 -13.40 -17.13
C GLY A 287 18.20 -13.08 -17.79
N GLY A 288 18.62 -11.80 -17.76
CA GLY A 288 19.91 -11.35 -18.25
C GLY A 288 21.09 -11.98 -17.48
N ALA A 289 21.02 -11.97 -16.14
CA ALA A 289 22.04 -12.59 -15.29
C ALA A 289 22.15 -14.11 -15.48
N ALA A 290 21.03 -14.80 -15.72
CA ALA A 290 20.98 -16.22 -15.99
C ALA A 290 21.26 -16.59 -17.46
N HIS A 291 21.41 -15.62 -18.36
CA HIS A 291 21.47 -15.81 -19.82
C HIS A 291 20.33 -16.70 -20.36
N SER A 292 19.11 -16.57 -19.77
CA SER A 292 17.97 -17.43 -20.07
C SER A 292 16.65 -16.68 -19.99
N ASN A 293 15.96 -16.55 -21.11
CA ASN A 293 14.61 -15.98 -21.16
C ASN A 293 13.61 -16.76 -20.29
N THR A 294 13.73 -18.07 -20.22
CA THR A 294 12.84 -18.91 -19.40
C THR A 294 13.00 -18.60 -17.91
N VAL A 295 14.24 -18.41 -17.43
CA VAL A 295 14.51 -18.03 -16.04
C VAL A 295 13.95 -16.66 -15.75
N GLY A 296 14.08 -15.70 -16.67
CA GLY A 296 13.48 -14.37 -16.57
C GLY A 296 11.95 -14.44 -16.44
N LEU A 297 11.28 -15.18 -17.33
CA LEU A 297 9.83 -15.36 -17.29
C LEU A 297 9.34 -15.98 -15.96
N ILE A 298 10.06 -16.98 -15.47
CA ILE A 298 9.75 -17.61 -14.16
C ILE A 298 9.91 -16.56 -13.03
N ALA A 299 11.00 -15.80 -13.03
CA ALA A 299 11.24 -14.75 -12.03
C ALA A 299 10.15 -13.70 -12.06
N GLY A 300 9.76 -13.23 -13.25
CA GLY A 300 8.64 -12.29 -13.43
C GLY A 300 7.32 -12.87 -12.92
N ALA A 301 7.02 -14.13 -13.22
CA ALA A 301 5.82 -14.80 -12.74
C ALA A 301 5.78 -14.89 -11.20
N VAL A 302 6.90 -15.23 -10.57
CA VAL A 302 7.02 -15.27 -9.10
C VAL A 302 6.78 -13.88 -8.51
N VAL A 303 7.38 -12.83 -9.07
CA VAL A 303 7.14 -11.44 -8.65
C VAL A 303 5.66 -11.08 -8.77
N SER A 304 5.03 -11.41 -9.89
CA SER A 304 3.60 -11.13 -10.12
C SER A 304 2.70 -11.82 -9.10
N ILE A 305 2.91 -13.10 -8.82
CA ILE A 305 2.09 -13.83 -7.85
C ILE A 305 2.26 -13.25 -6.45
N VAL A 306 3.49 -12.99 -6.03
CA VAL A 306 3.77 -12.51 -4.68
C VAL A 306 3.29 -11.09 -4.48
N PHE A 307 3.50 -10.18 -5.44
CA PHE A 307 2.95 -8.82 -5.37
C PHE A 307 1.42 -8.81 -5.52
N GLY A 308 0.84 -9.66 -6.35
CA GLY A 308 -0.62 -9.83 -6.41
C GLY A 308 -1.22 -10.20 -5.05
N LEU A 309 -0.61 -11.15 -4.33
CA LEU A 309 -1.04 -11.54 -2.99
C LEU A 309 -0.82 -10.41 -1.97
N LEU A 310 0.30 -9.67 -2.04
CA LEU A 310 0.56 -8.53 -1.17
C LEU A 310 -0.50 -7.43 -1.38
N LEU A 311 -0.83 -7.13 -2.63
CA LEU A 311 -1.85 -6.15 -2.99
C LEU A 311 -3.25 -6.55 -2.48
N LEU A 312 -3.61 -7.83 -2.54
CA LEU A 312 -4.84 -8.32 -1.91
C LEU A 312 -4.78 -8.23 -0.36
N SER A 313 -3.59 -8.34 0.24
CA SER A 313 -3.42 -8.08 1.68
C SER A 313 -3.64 -6.59 2.02
N ALA A 314 -3.23 -5.67 1.14
CA ALA A 314 -3.50 -4.24 1.31
C ALA A 314 -5.01 -3.92 1.25
N VAL A 315 -5.76 -4.59 0.37
CA VAL A 315 -7.24 -4.49 0.36
C VAL A 315 -7.82 -4.85 1.73
N ASN A 316 -7.32 -5.94 2.33
CA ASN A 316 -7.75 -6.34 3.67
C ASN A 316 -7.43 -5.29 4.73
N THR A 317 -6.22 -4.72 4.71
CA THR A 317 -5.80 -3.68 5.66
C THR A 317 -6.65 -2.43 5.51
N ALA A 318 -6.86 -1.95 4.29
CA ALA A 318 -7.69 -0.79 4.01
C ALA A 318 -9.15 -0.97 4.50
N ILE A 319 -9.76 -2.14 4.30
CA ILE A 319 -11.10 -2.45 4.82
C ILE A 319 -11.12 -2.41 6.35
N VAL A 320 -10.14 -3.03 7.01
CA VAL A 320 -10.05 -3.07 8.47
C VAL A 320 -9.87 -1.66 9.05
N ASP A 321 -9.01 -0.85 8.46
CA ASP A 321 -8.73 0.52 8.92
C ASP A 321 -9.93 1.45 8.69
N LEU A 322 -10.63 1.31 7.56
CA LEU A 322 -11.86 2.05 7.29
C LEU A 322 -12.96 1.71 8.32
N VAL A 323 -13.12 0.43 8.64
CA VAL A 323 -14.06 -0.01 9.69
C VAL A 323 -13.66 0.56 11.06
N ALA A 324 -12.37 0.56 11.39
CA ALA A 324 -11.86 1.04 12.66
C ALA A 324 -12.10 2.55 12.84
N ILE A 325 -11.75 3.36 11.82
CA ILE A 325 -11.92 4.82 11.90
C ILE A 325 -13.41 5.21 11.93
N SER A 326 -14.25 4.56 11.11
CA SER A 326 -15.70 4.80 11.08
C SER A 326 -16.34 4.48 12.43
N PHE A 327 -15.91 3.40 13.09
CA PHE A 327 -16.38 3.05 14.43
C PHE A 327 -15.95 4.08 15.48
N LEU A 328 -14.69 4.56 15.44
CA LEU A 328 -14.19 5.59 16.34
C LEU A 328 -14.96 6.89 16.19
N MET A 329 -15.15 7.37 14.97
CA MET A 329 -15.92 8.58 14.68
C MET A 329 -17.38 8.47 15.17
N ALA A 330 -18.01 7.31 14.96
CA ALA A 330 -19.37 7.08 15.45
C ALA A 330 -19.44 7.06 16.97
N ARG A 331 -18.46 6.43 17.65
CA ARG A 331 -18.35 6.43 19.11
C ARG A 331 -18.24 7.84 19.66
N ASP A 332 -17.54 8.70 18.95
CA ASP A 332 -17.30 10.08 19.36
C ASP A 332 -18.43 11.03 18.91
N GLY A 333 -19.49 10.50 18.26
CA GLY A 333 -20.68 11.26 17.87
C GLY A 333 -20.61 11.94 16.51
N GLU A 334 -19.54 11.75 15.74
CA GLU A 334 -19.28 12.41 14.46
C GLU A 334 -19.89 11.64 13.25
N LEU A 335 -20.20 10.36 13.43
CA LEU A 335 -20.95 9.55 12.49
C LEU A 335 -22.23 8.99 13.12
N PRO A 336 -23.26 8.63 12.32
CA PRO A 336 -24.49 8.05 12.83
C PRO A 336 -24.27 6.82 13.72
N PRO A 337 -25.06 6.63 14.80
CA PRO A 337 -24.90 5.52 15.73
C PRO A 337 -24.99 4.12 15.12
N ILE A 338 -25.52 4.00 13.88
CA ILE A 338 -25.58 2.74 13.15
C ILE A 338 -24.18 2.14 12.90
N PHE A 339 -23.14 2.98 12.80
CA PHE A 339 -21.75 2.54 12.63
C PHE A 339 -21.14 1.94 13.91
N GLN A 340 -21.81 2.08 15.07
CA GLN A 340 -21.42 1.41 16.33
C GLN A 340 -22.07 0.04 16.51
N LYS A 341 -23.15 -0.27 15.77
CA LYS A 341 -23.88 -1.53 15.92
C LYS A 341 -23.06 -2.71 15.43
N LEU A 342 -22.67 -3.57 16.38
CA LEU A 342 -21.89 -4.76 16.09
C LEU A 342 -22.79 -5.89 15.60
N ASN A 343 -22.27 -6.68 14.64
CA ASN A 343 -22.87 -7.95 14.24
C ASN A 343 -22.58 -9.05 15.31
N ARG A 344 -23.07 -10.26 15.09
CA ARG A 344 -22.87 -11.41 16.00
C ARG A 344 -21.39 -11.81 16.15
N PHE A 345 -20.50 -11.34 15.29
CA PHE A 345 -19.06 -11.61 15.32
C PHE A 345 -18.24 -10.47 15.91
N GLY A 346 -18.90 -9.39 16.37
CA GLY A 346 -18.25 -8.24 17.00
C GLY A 346 -17.69 -7.22 16.01
N VAL A 347 -18.12 -7.24 14.74
CA VAL A 347 -17.73 -6.28 13.71
C VAL A 347 -18.84 -5.25 13.51
N PRO A 348 -18.52 -3.94 13.36
CA PRO A 348 -19.52 -2.90 13.07
C PRO A 348 -20.17 -3.13 11.70
N ASN A 349 -21.47 -3.43 11.70
CA ASN A 349 -22.18 -3.94 10.52
C ASN A 349 -22.26 -2.91 9.39
N ALA A 350 -22.61 -1.66 9.68
CA ALA A 350 -22.71 -0.62 8.67
C ALA A 350 -21.31 -0.25 8.13
N ALA A 351 -20.29 -0.19 8.99
CA ALA A 351 -18.94 0.16 8.60
C ALA A 351 -18.35 -0.87 7.63
N ILE A 352 -18.52 -2.20 7.91
CA ILE A 352 -17.98 -3.23 7.00
C ILE A 352 -18.71 -3.27 5.66
N ILE A 353 -20.02 -2.98 5.62
CA ILE A 353 -20.77 -2.88 4.36
C ILE A 353 -20.23 -1.71 3.53
N VAL A 354 -20.06 -0.53 4.12
CA VAL A 354 -19.51 0.64 3.42
C VAL A 354 -18.08 0.36 2.95
N ALA A 355 -17.23 -0.18 3.82
CA ALA A 355 -15.84 -0.51 3.53
C ALA A 355 -15.68 -1.55 2.41
N THR A 356 -16.72 -2.35 2.15
CA THR A 356 -16.71 -3.36 1.09
C THR A 356 -17.37 -2.86 -0.18
N VAL A 357 -18.58 -2.31 -0.06
CA VAL A 357 -19.40 -1.98 -1.24
C VAL A 357 -18.86 -0.74 -1.97
N VAL A 358 -18.42 0.29 -1.25
CA VAL A 358 -17.97 1.54 -1.88
C VAL A 358 -16.72 1.32 -2.76
N PRO A 359 -15.63 0.70 -2.25
CA PRO A 359 -14.47 0.41 -3.11
C PRO A 359 -14.80 -0.57 -4.26
N ALA A 360 -15.66 -1.56 -4.02
CA ALA A 360 -16.05 -2.51 -5.07
C ALA A 360 -16.81 -1.84 -6.21
N VAL A 361 -17.76 -0.95 -5.88
CA VAL A 361 -18.50 -0.16 -6.89
C VAL A 361 -17.55 0.80 -7.60
N LEU A 362 -16.65 1.45 -6.86
CA LEU A 362 -15.65 2.35 -7.42
C LEU A 362 -14.82 1.62 -8.48
N VAL A 363 -14.17 0.51 -8.14
CA VAL A 363 -13.31 -0.22 -9.08
C VAL A 363 -14.08 -0.83 -10.25
N ALA A 364 -15.33 -1.29 -10.04
CA ALA A 364 -16.15 -1.82 -11.13
C ALA A 364 -16.59 -0.73 -12.13
N SER A 365 -16.98 0.46 -11.64
CA SER A 365 -17.42 1.58 -12.50
C SER A 365 -16.29 2.19 -13.31
N ILE A 366 -15.08 2.15 -12.78
CA ILE A 366 -13.91 2.73 -13.45
C ILE A 366 -13.33 1.75 -14.49
N ALA A 367 -13.45 0.45 -14.29
CA ALA A 367 -13.03 -0.56 -15.27
C ALA A 367 -13.79 -0.51 -16.59
N ASP A 368 -15.00 0.01 -16.57
CA ASP A 368 -15.81 0.21 -17.78
C ASP A 368 -15.38 1.48 -18.57
N MET A 369 -14.68 2.39 -17.92
CA MET A 369 -14.06 3.56 -18.54
C MET A 369 -12.59 3.25 -18.76
N SER A 370 -12.19 2.92 -19.98
CA SER A 370 -10.80 2.64 -20.42
C SER A 370 -9.78 3.76 -20.11
N GLY A 371 -10.09 4.63 -19.17
CA GLY A 371 -9.35 5.80 -18.72
C GLY A 371 -9.05 5.88 -17.24
N LEU A 372 -9.01 4.77 -16.49
CA LEU A 372 -8.55 4.80 -15.08
C LEU A 372 -7.06 5.03 -14.92
N ALA A 373 -6.35 5.00 -16.03
CA ALA A 373 -4.99 5.46 -16.09
C ALA A 373 -4.87 6.98 -15.82
N ASP A 374 -5.97 7.70 -15.82
CA ASP A 374 -6.02 9.17 -15.77
C ASP A 374 -6.56 9.73 -14.44
N LEU A 375 -6.83 8.88 -13.45
CA LEU A 375 -7.17 9.29 -12.08
C LEU A 375 -5.97 9.15 -11.14
#